data_bef6e202719d3a7e57e5c787392b681e
#
_entry.id   bef6e202719d3a7e57e5c787392b681e
#
_cell.length_a   1.000
_cell.length_b   1.000
_cell.length_c   1.000
_cell.angle_alpha   90.00
_cell.angle_beta   90.00
_cell.angle_gamma   90.00
#
_symmetry.space_group_name_H-M   'P 1'
#
loop_
_entity.id
_entity.type
_entity.pdbx_description
1 polymer ?
#
loop_
_entity_poly.entity_id
_entity_poly.type
_entity_poly.pdbx_seq_one_letter_code
_entity_poly.pdbx_strand_id
1 'polypeptide(L)'
;MDELRWTADDLLASRLDRPILVVAFRGLFDAAGSATSAVEWLVERLDSSEIGEVDPETCFDFTQERPIVEFDGHGVRRVRGAANRVLAVRTPEGQRDLVLVAGVEPHLRWRTFTEALREAAARTESQMVVTLGSMSGMSPHSRPPAVTGSSTNRDLAERLGLDNPSYQGPTGVVGVLLDTMDRAGVPAISLRVSVPYYLPDSPNPKATRALLRRFEQVTGVDTAHAALDGPAAEWQLRVDQAVAGDEEVTEHVRRLESQVDRSEDLMPRGDDLAAELEAFLRDQDQRHSAED
;
A
#
# COMPACT_ATOMS: atom_id res chain seq x y z
N MET A 1 -28.72 -9.17 5.15
CA MET A 1 -27.68 -10.22 4.94
C MET A 1 -26.40 -9.53 5.25
N ASP A 2 -25.65 -10.08 6.18
CA ASP A 2 -24.36 -9.50 6.57
C ASP A 2 -23.39 -9.76 5.41
N GLU A 3 -22.96 -8.68 4.77
CA GLU A 3 -22.04 -8.76 3.61
C GLU A 3 -20.64 -9.24 4.03
N LEU A 4 -20.28 -9.12 5.29
CA LEU A 4 -19.09 -9.69 5.88
C LEU A 4 -19.47 -10.93 6.70
N ARG A 5 -19.08 -12.11 6.22
CA ARG A 5 -19.27 -13.38 6.91
C ARG A 5 -18.08 -13.64 7.81
N TRP A 6 -18.31 -13.63 9.12
CA TRP A 6 -17.29 -13.96 10.11
C TRP A 6 -17.14 -15.49 10.23
N THR A 7 -15.92 -15.99 10.14
CA THR A 7 -15.60 -17.42 10.15
C THR A 7 -14.97 -17.88 11.45
N ALA A 8 -14.39 -16.97 12.23
CA ALA A 8 -13.74 -17.28 13.48
C ALA A 8 -14.50 -16.74 14.69
N ASP A 9 -14.20 -17.33 15.85
CA ASP A 9 -14.67 -16.88 17.14
C ASP A 9 -14.38 -15.40 17.34
N ASP A 10 -15.36 -14.62 17.80
CA ASP A 10 -15.22 -13.22 18.20
C ASP A 10 -14.02 -12.97 19.15
N LEU A 11 -13.58 -14.01 19.83
CA LEU A 11 -12.43 -13.99 20.74
C LEU A 11 -11.08 -13.75 20.04
N LEU A 12 -10.92 -14.10 18.77
CA LEU A 12 -9.68 -13.85 18.01
C LEU A 12 -9.60 -12.38 17.56
N ALA A 13 -10.71 -11.85 17.08
CA ALA A 13 -10.78 -10.46 16.65
C ALA A 13 -10.63 -9.46 17.82
N SER A 14 -11.13 -9.83 19.00
CA SER A 14 -11.13 -8.97 20.20
C SER A 14 -9.85 -9.01 21.05
N ARG A 15 -8.82 -9.77 20.63
CA ARG A 15 -7.55 -9.91 21.36
C ARG A 15 -6.32 -9.36 20.66
N LEU A 16 -6.52 -8.58 19.60
CA LEU A 16 -5.42 -7.94 18.90
C LEU A 16 -4.92 -6.71 19.67
N ASP A 17 -3.60 -6.53 19.73
CA ASP A 17 -3.00 -5.36 20.39
C ASP A 17 -2.90 -4.19 19.43
N ARG A 18 -3.69 -3.13 19.67
CA ARG A 18 -3.68 -1.87 18.91
C ARG A 18 -3.68 -2.07 17.40
N PRO A 19 -4.60 -2.89 16.82
CA PRO A 19 -4.47 -3.33 15.45
C PRO A 19 -4.59 -2.22 14.41
N ILE A 20 -4.02 -2.49 13.24
CA ILE A 20 -4.11 -1.66 12.04
C ILE A 20 -4.78 -2.50 10.95
N LEU A 21 -5.87 -1.97 10.35
CA LEU A 21 -6.45 -2.58 9.16
C LEU A 21 -5.63 -2.18 7.93
N VAL A 22 -5.06 -3.16 7.24
CA VAL A 22 -4.26 -2.97 6.02
C VAL A 22 -5.00 -3.61 4.84
N VAL A 23 -5.20 -2.86 3.77
CA VAL A 23 -5.91 -3.35 2.60
C VAL A 23 -5.13 -3.13 1.32
N ALA A 24 -5.17 -4.14 0.42
CA ALA A 24 -4.68 -4.07 -0.94
C ALA A 24 -5.60 -4.87 -1.86
N PHE A 25 -5.88 -4.34 -3.04
CA PHE A 25 -6.75 -5.02 -4.01
C PHE A 25 -6.07 -5.12 -5.36
N ARG A 26 -6.02 -6.32 -5.93
CA ARG A 26 -5.69 -6.54 -7.33
C ARG A 26 -6.71 -5.81 -8.20
N GLY A 27 -6.27 -4.87 -9.00
CA GLY A 27 -7.13 -4.00 -9.82
C GLY A 27 -6.43 -2.71 -10.21
N LEU A 28 -7.16 -1.60 -10.24
CA LEU A 28 -6.68 -0.29 -10.73
C LEU A 28 -5.40 0.20 -10.00
N PHE A 29 -5.29 -0.08 -8.72
CA PHE A 29 -4.19 0.39 -7.87
C PHE A 29 -3.21 -0.72 -7.47
N ASP A 30 -3.00 -1.73 -8.35
CA ASP A 30 -2.07 -2.83 -8.10
C ASP A 30 -1.18 -3.16 -9.31
N ALA A 31 -0.60 -2.14 -9.92
CA ALA A 31 0.35 -2.31 -11.01
C ALA A 31 1.52 -3.22 -10.58
N ALA A 32 1.89 -4.16 -11.44
CA ALA A 32 2.90 -5.20 -11.18
C ALA A 32 2.59 -6.09 -9.96
N GLY A 33 1.33 -6.12 -9.46
CA GLY A 33 0.95 -6.87 -8.28
C GLY A 33 1.67 -6.46 -7.00
N SER A 34 2.27 -5.25 -6.96
CA SER A 34 3.21 -4.92 -5.89
C SER A 34 2.54 -4.67 -4.55
N ALA A 35 1.29 -4.17 -4.54
CA ALA A 35 0.56 -3.89 -3.32
C ALA A 35 -0.03 -5.17 -2.71
N THR A 36 -0.66 -6.02 -3.52
CA THR A 36 -1.15 -7.32 -3.04
C THR A 36 -0.01 -8.21 -2.60
N SER A 37 1.12 -8.25 -3.33
CA SER A 37 2.34 -8.97 -2.89
C SER A 37 2.90 -8.47 -1.56
N ALA A 38 2.74 -7.19 -1.22
CA ALA A 38 3.16 -6.68 0.09
C ALA A 38 2.29 -7.25 1.22
N VAL A 39 0.97 -7.38 1.03
CA VAL A 39 0.10 -8.01 2.01
C VAL A 39 0.35 -9.52 2.10
N GLU A 40 0.49 -10.20 0.97
CA GLU A 40 0.82 -11.64 0.92
C GLU A 40 2.14 -11.93 1.65
N TRP A 41 3.14 -11.07 1.48
CA TRP A 41 4.42 -11.15 2.19
C TRP A 41 4.26 -11.11 3.71
N LEU A 42 3.38 -10.26 4.24
CA LEU A 42 3.09 -10.20 5.67
C LEU A 42 2.35 -11.45 6.14
N VAL A 43 1.38 -11.94 5.36
CA VAL A 43 0.62 -13.17 5.66
C VAL A 43 1.51 -14.40 5.73
N GLU A 44 2.50 -14.52 4.83
CA GLU A 44 3.41 -15.67 4.80
C GLU A 44 4.41 -15.71 5.97
N ARG A 45 4.69 -14.57 6.59
CA ARG A 45 5.74 -14.44 7.63
C ARG A 45 5.22 -14.30 9.04
N LEU A 46 4.00 -13.88 9.19
CA LEU A 46 3.39 -13.64 10.49
C LEU A 46 2.32 -14.71 10.78
N ASP A 47 2.03 -14.89 12.06
CA ASP A 47 0.96 -15.81 12.49
C ASP A 47 -0.40 -15.22 12.12
N SER A 48 -1.00 -15.78 11.07
CA SER A 48 -2.23 -15.30 10.47
C SER A 48 -3.37 -16.31 10.59
N SER A 49 -4.57 -15.81 10.86
CA SER A 49 -5.81 -16.62 10.93
C SER A 49 -6.94 -15.90 10.21
N GLU A 50 -7.67 -16.62 9.36
CA GLU A 50 -8.86 -16.09 8.70
C GLU A 50 -9.98 -15.88 9.71
N ILE A 51 -10.50 -14.66 9.79
CA ILE A 51 -11.58 -14.28 10.70
C ILE A 51 -12.87 -13.89 9.97
N GLY A 52 -12.83 -13.71 8.66
CA GLY A 52 -14.01 -13.39 7.88
C GLY A 52 -13.73 -13.27 6.39
N GLU A 53 -14.80 -13.18 5.62
CA GLU A 53 -14.77 -12.99 4.17
C GLU A 53 -15.92 -12.07 3.75
N VAL A 54 -15.66 -11.12 2.85
CA VAL A 54 -16.72 -10.36 2.21
C VAL A 54 -17.40 -11.24 1.16
N ASP A 55 -18.74 -11.33 1.21
CA ASP A 55 -19.50 -12.19 0.31
C ASP A 55 -19.25 -11.82 -1.17
N PRO A 56 -18.59 -12.69 -1.95
CA PRO A 56 -18.25 -12.40 -3.33
C PRO A 56 -19.50 -12.25 -4.24
N GLU A 57 -20.60 -12.92 -3.92
CA GLU A 57 -21.85 -12.85 -4.70
C GLU A 57 -22.47 -11.45 -4.73
N THR A 58 -22.13 -10.60 -3.75
CA THR A 58 -22.65 -9.24 -3.67
C THR A 58 -21.81 -8.23 -4.43
N CYS A 59 -20.51 -8.50 -4.63
CA CYS A 59 -19.52 -7.50 -5.04
C CYS A 59 -18.87 -7.75 -6.40
N PHE A 60 -18.93 -8.99 -6.91
CA PHE A 60 -18.26 -9.35 -8.17
C PHE A 60 -19.23 -9.60 -9.31
N ASP A 61 -18.82 -9.20 -10.50
CA ASP A 61 -19.36 -9.65 -11.76
C ASP A 61 -18.52 -10.84 -12.24
N PHE A 62 -19.01 -12.05 -12.04
CA PHE A 62 -18.31 -13.28 -12.44
C PHE A 62 -18.15 -13.46 -13.95
N THR A 63 -18.69 -12.57 -14.77
CA THR A 63 -18.37 -12.53 -16.20
C THR A 63 -17.06 -11.81 -16.49
N GLN A 64 -16.65 -10.91 -15.60
CA GLN A 64 -15.39 -10.19 -15.65
C GLN A 64 -14.30 -10.90 -14.83
N GLU A 65 -14.61 -11.30 -13.59
CA GLU A 65 -13.71 -12.06 -12.71
C GLU A 65 -14.19 -13.51 -12.64
N ARG A 66 -13.82 -14.30 -13.66
CA ARG A 66 -14.29 -15.68 -13.81
C ARG A 66 -13.68 -16.60 -12.75
N PRO A 67 -14.51 -17.41 -12.05
CA PRO A 67 -14.00 -18.48 -11.21
C PRO A 67 -13.16 -19.48 -12.01
N ILE A 68 -12.10 -19.97 -11.40
CA ILE A 68 -11.17 -20.93 -11.99
C ILE A 68 -11.50 -22.33 -11.50
N VAL A 69 -11.42 -23.30 -12.39
CA VAL A 69 -11.51 -24.73 -12.06
C VAL A 69 -10.11 -25.26 -11.78
N GLU A 70 -9.92 -25.82 -10.61
CA GLU A 70 -8.68 -26.45 -10.18
C GLU A 70 -8.95 -27.89 -9.74
N PHE A 71 -7.92 -28.74 -9.79
CA PHE A 71 -7.94 -30.07 -9.19
C PHE A 71 -6.97 -30.09 -8.01
N ASP A 72 -7.43 -30.49 -6.85
CA ASP A 72 -6.57 -30.63 -5.66
C ASP A 72 -5.62 -31.84 -5.80
N GLY A 73 -4.67 -31.99 -4.83
CA GLY A 73 -3.68 -33.05 -4.84
C GLY A 73 -4.28 -34.48 -4.80
N HIS A 74 -5.59 -34.63 -4.58
CA HIS A 74 -6.35 -35.89 -4.60
C HIS A 74 -7.20 -36.04 -5.86
N GLY A 75 -7.06 -35.10 -6.83
CA GLY A 75 -7.82 -35.13 -8.08
C GLY A 75 -9.30 -34.66 -7.93
N VAL A 76 -9.68 -34.08 -6.82
CA VAL A 76 -11.02 -33.52 -6.62
C VAL A 76 -11.13 -32.15 -7.29
N ARG A 77 -12.13 -32.00 -8.17
CA ARG A 77 -12.43 -30.75 -8.87
C ARG A 77 -12.99 -29.70 -7.88
N ARG A 78 -12.38 -28.53 -7.86
CA ARG A 78 -12.83 -27.37 -7.09
C ARG A 78 -13.02 -26.18 -7.99
N VAL A 79 -13.93 -25.28 -7.60
CA VAL A 79 -14.11 -23.97 -8.25
C VAL A 79 -13.66 -22.91 -7.25
N ARG A 80 -12.68 -22.11 -7.65
CA ARG A 80 -12.18 -20.97 -6.85
C ARG A 80 -12.58 -19.69 -7.55
N GLY A 81 -13.29 -18.82 -6.86
CA GLY A 81 -13.64 -17.46 -7.30
C GLY A 81 -12.78 -16.38 -6.66
N ALA A 82 -13.08 -15.13 -7.00
CA ALA A 82 -12.56 -13.97 -6.29
C ALA A 82 -12.99 -14.02 -4.81
N ALA A 83 -12.09 -13.62 -3.93
CA ALA A 83 -12.35 -13.57 -2.50
C ALA A 83 -11.67 -12.33 -1.91
N ASN A 84 -12.31 -11.70 -0.93
CA ASN A 84 -11.73 -10.67 -0.09
C ASN A 84 -11.82 -11.16 1.35
N ARG A 85 -10.73 -11.83 1.79
CA ARG A 85 -10.64 -12.42 3.11
C ARG A 85 -10.10 -11.42 4.12
N VAL A 86 -10.60 -11.50 5.33
CA VAL A 86 -10.13 -10.73 6.48
C VAL A 86 -9.31 -11.65 7.37
N LEU A 87 -8.05 -11.31 7.57
CA LEU A 87 -7.08 -12.09 8.33
C LEU A 87 -6.67 -11.30 9.58
N ALA A 88 -6.79 -11.91 10.75
CA ALA A 88 -6.13 -11.41 11.94
C ALA A 88 -4.68 -11.90 11.95
N VAL A 89 -3.76 -10.99 12.22
CA VAL A 89 -2.32 -11.28 12.18
C VAL A 89 -1.67 -10.78 13.45
N ARG A 90 -1.00 -11.68 14.16
CA ARG A 90 -0.24 -11.35 15.36
C ARG A 90 1.19 -11.01 15.01
N THR A 91 1.63 -9.90 15.54
CA THR A 91 3.02 -9.44 15.43
C THR A 91 3.80 -9.81 16.69
N PRO A 92 5.14 -9.74 16.68
CA PRO A 92 5.95 -9.88 17.87
C PRO A 92 5.55 -8.88 18.97
N GLU A 93 5.76 -9.29 20.22
CA GLU A 93 5.41 -8.50 21.39
C GLU A 93 5.96 -7.06 21.33
N GLY A 94 5.12 -6.10 21.69
CA GLY A 94 5.44 -4.67 21.67
C GLY A 94 5.14 -3.96 20.34
N GLN A 95 4.82 -4.68 19.29
CA GLN A 95 4.37 -4.14 18.01
C GLN A 95 2.83 -4.07 17.96
N ARG A 96 2.30 -3.48 16.88
CA ARG A 96 0.87 -3.43 16.60
C ARG A 96 0.46 -4.64 15.79
N ASP A 97 -0.59 -5.31 16.20
CA ASP A 97 -1.18 -6.40 15.40
C ASP A 97 -1.80 -5.85 14.11
N LEU A 98 -2.04 -6.72 13.14
CA LEU A 98 -2.61 -6.34 11.86
C LEU A 98 -3.92 -7.07 11.61
N VAL A 99 -4.81 -6.39 10.91
CA VAL A 99 -5.95 -6.99 10.23
C VAL A 99 -5.70 -6.81 8.74
N LEU A 100 -5.46 -7.89 8.01
CA LEU A 100 -5.09 -7.82 6.60
C LEU A 100 -6.27 -8.18 5.71
N VAL A 101 -6.48 -7.40 4.66
CA VAL A 101 -7.41 -7.70 3.58
C VAL A 101 -6.66 -7.60 2.26
N ALA A 102 -6.37 -8.75 1.67
CA ALA A 102 -5.89 -8.84 0.30
C ALA A 102 -6.90 -9.58 -0.56
N GLY A 103 -7.18 -9.07 -1.76
CA GLY A 103 -8.15 -9.68 -2.63
C GLY A 103 -8.26 -8.98 -3.97
N VAL A 104 -9.45 -8.93 -4.50
CA VAL A 104 -9.75 -8.35 -5.81
C VAL A 104 -10.60 -7.09 -5.65
N GLU A 105 -10.32 -6.06 -6.42
CA GLU A 105 -11.15 -4.87 -6.47
C GLU A 105 -12.58 -5.25 -6.89
N PRO A 106 -13.62 -4.93 -6.06
CA PRO A 106 -14.98 -5.31 -6.38
C PRO A 106 -15.50 -4.51 -7.60
N HIS A 107 -16.32 -5.16 -8.43
CA HIS A 107 -16.95 -4.52 -9.59
C HIS A 107 -18.18 -3.70 -9.22
N LEU A 108 -18.88 -4.13 -8.15
CA LEU A 108 -20.20 -3.65 -7.79
C LEU A 108 -20.27 -3.27 -6.31
N ARG A 109 -21.27 -2.46 -5.96
CA ARG A 109 -21.65 -2.15 -4.58
C ARG A 109 -20.51 -1.62 -3.70
N TRP A 110 -19.70 -0.75 -4.21
CA TRP A 110 -18.53 -0.23 -3.50
C TRP A 110 -18.84 0.36 -2.12
N ARG A 111 -19.97 1.06 -1.98
CA ARG A 111 -20.38 1.59 -0.66
C ARG A 111 -20.65 0.49 0.35
N THR A 112 -21.35 -0.56 -0.07
CA THR A 112 -21.64 -1.74 0.76
C THR A 112 -20.34 -2.48 1.13
N PHE A 113 -19.45 -2.65 0.16
CA PHE A 113 -18.14 -3.27 0.35
C PHE A 113 -17.26 -2.48 1.34
N THR A 114 -17.17 -1.17 1.18
CA THR A 114 -16.35 -0.33 2.06
C THR A 114 -16.95 -0.20 3.46
N GLU A 115 -18.28 -0.28 3.59
CA GLU A 115 -18.96 -0.36 4.88
C GLU A 115 -18.67 -1.69 5.60
N ALA A 116 -18.60 -2.81 4.88
CA ALA A 116 -18.16 -4.08 5.46
C ALA A 116 -16.72 -4.01 5.99
N LEU A 117 -15.82 -3.33 5.29
CA LEU A 117 -14.45 -3.09 5.79
C LEU A 117 -14.41 -2.13 6.99
N ARG A 118 -15.29 -1.13 7.02
CA ARG A 118 -15.45 -0.25 8.19
C ARG A 118 -15.95 -1.05 9.39
N GLU A 119 -16.89 -1.97 9.18
CA GLU A 119 -17.34 -2.88 10.23
C GLU A 119 -16.20 -3.79 10.71
N ALA A 120 -15.38 -4.33 9.79
CA ALA A 120 -14.20 -5.09 10.15
C ALA A 120 -13.25 -4.28 11.04
N ALA A 121 -12.96 -3.04 10.67
CA ALA A 121 -12.12 -2.14 11.46
C ALA A 121 -12.73 -1.89 12.86
N ALA A 122 -14.04 -1.65 12.95
CA ALA A 122 -14.71 -1.41 14.21
C ALA A 122 -14.72 -2.66 15.11
N ARG A 123 -15.02 -3.84 14.56
CA ARG A 123 -15.09 -5.09 15.33
C ARG A 123 -13.73 -5.57 15.82
N THR A 124 -12.66 -5.27 15.07
CA THR A 124 -11.29 -5.57 15.50
C THR A 124 -10.66 -4.44 16.32
N GLU A 125 -11.39 -3.37 16.59
CA GLU A 125 -10.89 -2.16 17.26
C GLU A 125 -9.65 -1.56 16.59
N SER A 126 -9.60 -1.64 15.25
CA SER A 126 -8.48 -1.12 14.47
C SER A 126 -8.36 0.39 14.64
N GLN A 127 -7.18 0.84 15.09
CA GLN A 127 -6.94 2.26 15.41
C GLN A 127 -6.70 3.13 14.17
N MET A 128 -6.38 2.50 13.04
CA MET A 128 -6.08 3.17 11.78
C MET A 128 -6.30 2.20 10.62
N VAL A 129 -6.58 2.76 9.46
CA VAL A 129 -6.63 2.02 8.19
C VAL A 129 -5.47 2.46 7.30
N VAL A 130 -4.76 1.49 6.73
CA VAL A 130 -3.70 1.71 5.75
C VAL A 130 -4.07 1.06 4.43
N THR A 131 -4.18 1.85 3.37
CA THR A 131 -4.32 1.30 2.03
C THR A 131 -2.96 1.22 1.36
N LEU A 132 -2.64 0.05 0.81
CA LEU A 132 -1.45 -0.15 -0.01
C LEU A 132 -1.85 -0.16 -1.48
N GLY A 133 -1.10 0.55 -2.31
CA GLY A 133 -1.34 0.62 -3.73
C GLY A 133 -0.05 0.68 -4.54
N SER A 134 -0.13 0.31 -5.81
CA SER A 134 0.94 0.50 -6.78
C SER A 134 0.38 1.05 -8.09
N MET A 135 1.09 1.99 -8.68
CA MET A 135 0.64 2.70 -9.87
C MET A 135 1.74 2.73 -10.93
N SER A 136 1.36 2.53 -12.17
CA SER A 136 2.26 2.76 -13.30
C SER A 136 2.65 4.24 -13.38
N GLY A 137 3.95 4.50 -13.48
CA GLY A 137 4.49 5.85 -13.52
C GLY A 137 5.79 5.96 -14.31
N MET A 138 6.31 7.18 -14.40
CA MET A 138 7.57 7.50 -15.07
C MET A 138 8.79 7.12 -14.21
N SER A 139 8.71 6.02 -13.50
CA SER A 139 9.75 5.50 -12.60
C SER A 139 10.64 4.51 -13.38
N PRO A 140 11.94 4.78 -13.57
CA PRO A 140 12.83 3.82 -14.21
C PRO A 140 13.13 2.66 -13.24
N HIS A 141 13.25 1.45 -13.79
CA HIS A 141 13.53 0.24 -12.99
C HIS A 141 14.89 0.28 -12.28
N SER A 142 15.83 1.06 -12.79
CA SER A 142 17.19 1.22 -12.27
C SER A 142 17.29 2.15 -11.04
N ARG A 143 16.28 3.00 -10.79
CA ARG A 143 16.24 3.90 -9.63
C ARG A 143 15.38 3.34 -8.50
N PRO A 144 15.55 3.80 -7.26
CA PRO A 144 14.65 3.43 -6.16
C PRO A 144 13.19 3.81 -6.49
N PRO A 145 12.21 2.91 -6.30
CA PRO A 145 10.82 3.26 -6.52
C PRO A 145 10.36 4.34 -5.54
N ALA A 146 9.74 5.41 -6.05
CA ALA A 146 9.15 6.43 -5.20
C ALA A 146 7.90 5.87 -4.50
N VAL A 147 7.81 6.08 -3.19
CA VAL A 147 6.62 5.77 -2.40
C VAL A 147 6.02 7.06 -1.87
N THR A 148 4.81 7.38 -2.33
CA THR A 148 4.03 8.51 -1.85
C THR A 148 3.04 8.06 -0.79
N GLY A 149 2.77 8.93 0.17
CA GLY A 149 1.77 8.68 1.21
C GLY A 149 0.87 9.89 1.37
N SER A 150 -0.42 9.66 1.65
CA SER A 150 -1.36 10.75 1.92
C SER A 150 -2.37 10.37 3.00
N SER A 151 -2.89 11.41 3.72
CA SER A 151 -3.97 11.27 4.67
C SER A 151 -4.88 12.49 4.61
N THR A 152 -6.21 12.27 4.76
CA THR A 152 -7.19 13.34 4.95
C THR A 152 -7.09 13.97 6.33
N ASN A 153 -6.60 13.22 7.31
CA ASN A 153 -6.30 13.71 8.64
C ASN A 153 -4.99 14.50 8.63
N ARG A 154 -5.08 15.83 8.74
CA ARG A 154 -3.93 16.75 8.65
C ARG A 154 -2.88 16.51 9.73
N ASP A 155 -3.31 16.28 10.97
CA ASP A 155 -2.39 16.05 12.09
C ASP A 155 -1.61 14.75 11.88
N LEU A 156 -2.27 13.72 11.34
CA LEU A 156 -1.65 12.45 11.02
C LEU A 156 -0.68 12.61 9.83
N ALA A 157 -1.07 13.34 8.80
CA ALA A 157 -0.24 13.61 7.64
C ALA A 157 1.06 14.33 8.06
N GLU A 158 0.94 15.39 8.86
CA GLU A 158 2.09 16.17 9.34
C GLU A 158 3.04 15.32 10.20
N ARG A 159 2.52 14.56 11.17
CA ARG A 159 3.34 13.69 12.05
C ARG A 159 4.09 12.61 11.30
N LEU A 160 3.52 12.08 10.21
CA LEU A 160 4.08 10.95 9.45
C LEU A 160 4.82 11.38 8.19
N GLY A 161 4.93 12.69 7.93
CA GLY A 161 5.52 13.22 6.71
C GLY A 161 4.79 12.72 5.46
N LEU A 162 3.44 12.82 5.47
CA LEU A 162 2.56 12.44 4.38
C LEU A 162 1.93 13.70 3.76
N ASP A 163 1.51 13.59 2.53
CA ASP A 163 0.81 14.64 1.80
C ASP A 163 -0.66 14.73 2.20
N ASN A 164 -1.27 15.89 1.98
CA ASN A 164 -2.72 16.01 1.94
C ASN A 164 -3.23 15.65 0.55
N PRO A 165 -4.32 14.86 0.41
CA PRO A 165 -4.89 14.53 -0.89
C PRO A 165 -5.31 15.79 -1.64
N SER A 166 -4.85 15.94 -2.88
CA SER A 166 -5.20 17.08 -3.77
C SER A 166 -5.90 16.65 -5.05
N TYR A 167 -5.95 15.34 -5.33
CA TYR A 167 -6.54 14.82 -6.54
C TYR A 167 -8.06 14.99 -6.57
N GLN A 168 -8.55 15.47 -7.72
CA GLN A 168 -9.98 15.56 -8.03
C GLN A 168 -10.23 14.86 -9.37
N GLY A 169 -11.14 13.89 -9.39
CA GLY A 169 -11.46 13.14 -10.59
C GLY A 169 -12.06 11.76 -10.29
N PRO A 170 -12.20 10.90 -11.31
CA PRO A 170 -12.66 9.52 -11.15
C PRO A 170 -11.77 8.74 -10.17
N THR A 171 -12.37 7.91 -9.34
CA THR A 171 -11.66 7.12 -8.33
C THR A 171 -12.06 5.65 -8.37
N GLY A 172 -11.25 4.78 -7.76
CA GLY A 172 -11.54 3.36 -7.52
C GLY A 172 -12.12 3.11 -6.13
N VAL A 173 -12.29 1.85 -5.77
CA VAL A 173 -12.82 1.43 -4.46
C VAL A 173 -11.99 1.97 -3.30
N VAL A 174 -10.67 2.11 -3.47
CA VAL A 174 -9.79 2.66 -2.43
C VAL A 174 -10.19 4.10 -2.07
N GLY A 175 -10.51 4.93 -3.06
CA GLY A 175 -10.99 6.29 -2.80
C GLY A 175 -12.33 6.32 -2.05
N VAL A 176 -13.24 5.38 -2.39
CA VAL A 176 -14.52 5.24 -1.67
C VAL A 176 -14.28 4.75 -0.23
N LEU A 177 -13.31 3.84 -0.03
CA LEU A 177 -12.95 3.36 1.30
C LEU A 177 -12.39 4.50 2.18
N LEU A 178 -11.48 5.30 1.64
CA LEU A 178 -10.92 6.44 2.37
C LEU A 178 -12.00 7.46 2.78
N ASP A 179 -12.95 7.76 1.88
CA ASP A 179 -14.12 8.61 2.19
C ASP A 179 -15.02 7.97 3.27
N THR A 180 -15.24 6.65 3.20
CA THR A 180 -16.03 5.92 4.21
C THR A 180 -15.38 6.01 5.60
N MET A 181 -14.05 5.80 5.68
CA MET A 181 -13.30 5.88 6.92
C MET A 181 -13.26 7.30 7.49
N ASP A 182 -13.04 8.29 6.64
CA ASP A 182 -13.01 9.71 7.03
C ASP A 182 -14.35 10.15 7.65
N ARG A 183 -15.47 9.82 7.00
CA ARG A 183 -16.82 10.07 7.55
C ARG A 183 -17.10 9.36 8.87
N ALA A 184 -16.50 8.20 9.07
CA ALA A 184 -16.63 7.46 10.32
C ALA A 184 -15.65 7.95 11.42
N GLY A 185 -14.80 8.94 11.12
CA GLY A 185 -13.76 9.43 12.03
C GLY A 185 -12.63 8.43 12.29
N VAL A 186 -12.48 7.43 11.42
CA VAL A 186 -11.40 6.44 11.50
C VAL A 186 -10.17 6.98 10.76
N PRO A 187 -9.02 7.18 11.42
CA PRO A 187 -7.80 7.64 10.76
C PRO A 187 -7.41 6.73 9.61
N ALA A 188 -7.17 7.29 8.43
CA ALA A 188 -6.78 6.50 7.27
C ALA A 188 -5.61 7.13 6.53
N ILE A 189 -4.69 6.29 6.05
CA ILE A 189 -3.58 6.67 5.20
C ILE A 189 -3.54 5.80 3.94
N SER A 190 -3.06 6.38 2.85
CA SER A 190 -2.83 5.68 1.60
C SER A 190 -1.35 5.74 1.26
N LEU A 191 -0.70 4.58 1.12
CA LEU A 191 0.68 4.45 0.64
C LEU A 191 0.67 3.88 -0.78
N ARG A 192 1.40 4.51 -1.69
CA ARG A 192 1.43 4.12 -3.10
C ARG A 192 2.85 4.13 -3.63
N VAL A 193 3.25 3.01 -4.22
CA VAL A 193 4.55 2.88 -4.90
C VAL A 193 4.40 3.09 -6.40
N SER A 194 5.34 3.80 -7.01
CA SER A 194 5.42 3.97 -8.44
C SER A 194 6.21 2.81 -9.06
N VAL A 195 5.64 2.17 -10.09
CA VAL A 195 6.30 1.11 -10.88
C VAL A 195 6.51 1.57 -12.32
N PRO A 196 7.53 1.05 -13.02
CA PRO A 196 7.77 1.39 -14.41
C PRO A 196 6.55 1.09 -15.28
N TYR A 197 6.04 2.09 -16.00
CA TYR A 197 4.86 1.91 -16.85
C TYR A 197 5.08 0.94 -18.02
N TYR A 198 6.33 0.67 -18.37
CA TYR A 198 6.71 -0.31 -19.40
C TYR A 198 6.82 -1.75 -18.87
N LEU A 199 6.56 -1.97 -17.56
CA LEU A 199 6.53 -3.27 -16.90
C LEU A 199 5.32 -3.41 -15.97
N PRO A 200 4.10 -3.08 -16.41
CA PRO A 200 2.94 -2.97 -15.50
C PRO A 200 2.48 -4.33 -14.97
N ASP A 201 2.70 -5.40 -15.73
CA ASP A 201 2.22 -6.75 -15.42
C ASP A 201 3.32 -7.70 -14.91
N SER A 202 4.56 -7.20 -14.81
CA SER A 202 5.69 -8.01 -14.33
C SER A 202 5.84 -7.86 -12.82
N PRO A 203 5.75 -8.95 -12.02
CA PRO A 203 5.96 -8.89 -10.58
C PRO A 203 7.23 -8.12 -10.22
N ASN A 204 7.09 -7.13 -9.33
CA ASN A 204 8.18 -6.20 -9.01
C ASN A 204 8.54 -6.24 -7.52
N PRO A 205 9.43 -7.15 -7.11
CA PRO A 205 9.84 -7.27 -5.70
C PRO A 205 10.56 -6.02 -5.18
N LYS A 206 11.16 -5.21 -6.04
CA LYS A 206 11.79 -3.94 -5.67
C LYS A 206 10.74 -2.91 -5.22
N ALA A 207 9.60 -2.84 -5.92
CA ALA A 207 8.48 -1.99 -5.56
C ALA A 207 7.78 -2.49 -4.28
N THR A 208 7.53 -3.81 -4.18
CA THR A 208 6.98 -4.45 -2.98
C THR A 208 7.83 -4.14 -1.75
N ARG A 209 9.16 -4.29 -1.86
CA ARG A 209 10.11 -3.95 -0.80
C ARG A 209 10.03 -2.48 -0.38
N ALA A 210 10.00 -1.57 -1.34
CA ALA A 210 9.91 -0.14 -1.06
C ALA A 210 8.60 0.22 -0.32
N LEU A 211 7.49 -0.38 -0.73
CA LEU A 211 6.19 -0.19 -0.10
C LEU A 211 6.17 -0.72 1.34
N LEU A 212 6.68 -1.93 1.58
CA LEU A 212 6.82 -2.54 2.91
C LEU A 212 7.72 -1.69 3.83
N ARG A 213 8.86 -1.20 3.32
CA ARG A 213 9.74 -0.30 4.07
C ARG A 213 9.01 0.97 4.50
N ARG A 214 8.24 1.59 3.60
CA ARG A 214 7.47 2.79 3.94
C ARG A 214 6.36 2.48 4.94
N PHE A 215 5.68 1.36 4.79
CA PHE A 215 4.69 0.88 5.74
C PHE A 215 5.30 0.72 7.14
N GLU A 216 6.46 0.07 7.25
CA GLU A 216 7.20 -0.08 8.51
C GLU A 216 7.55 1.28 9.15
N GLN A 217 8.06 2.24 8.36
CA GLN A 217 8.37 3.59 8.84
C GLN A 217 7.16 4.32 9.42
N VAL A 218 5.98 4.10 8.83
CA VAL A 218 4.75 4.79 9.22
C VAL A 218 4.06 4.11 10.41
N THR A 219 4.12 2.78 10.49
CA THR A 219 3.36 2.00 11.48
C THR A 219 4.20 1.51 12.65
N GLY A 220 5.51 1.39 12.47
CA GLY A 220 6.43 0.76 13.41
C GLY A 220 6.36 -0.77 13.44
N VAL A 221 5.62 -1.38 12.51
CA VAL A 221 5.53 -2.85 12.40
C VAL A 221 6.68 -3.36 11.56
N ASP A 222 7.50 -4.26 12.10
CA ASP A 222 8.60 -4.90 11.37
C ASP A 222 8.04 -5.78 10.25
N THR A 223 8.40 -5.45 9.03
CA THR A 223 7.95 -6.16 7.82
C THR A 223 8.97 -7.14 7.29
N ALA A 224 10.15 -7.19 7.87
CA ALA A 224 11.30 -7.94 7.36
C ALA A 224 11.60 -7.66 5.87
N HIS A 225 11.31 -6.45 5.39
CA HIS A 225 11.44 -6.04 3.99
C HIS A 225 12.86 -6.26 3.41
N ALA A 226 13.89 -6.24 4.26
CA ALA A 226 15.28 -6.46 3.85
C ALA A 226 15.51 -7.85 3.22
N ALA A 227 14.67 -8.84 3.56
CA ALA A 227 14.74 -10.15 2.93
C ALA A 227 14.37 -10.14 1.42
N LEU A 228 13.79 -9.04 0.94
CA LEU A 228 13.53 -8.80 -0.49
C LEU A 228 14.72 -8.17 -1.24
N ASP A 229 15.84 -7.88 -0.58
CA ASP A 229 17.01 -7.26 -1.25
C ASP A 229 17.55 -8.14 -2.37
N GLY A 230 17.72 -9.44 -2.14
CA GLY A 230 18.15 -10.41 -3.14
C GLY A 230 17.17 -10.48 -4.34
N PRO A 231 15.90 -10.82 -4.11
CA PRO A 231 14.88 -10.83 -5.16
C PRO A 231 14.77 -9.52 -5.95
N ALA A 232 14.92 -8.36 -5.29
CA ALA A 232 14.89 -7.06 -5.93
C ALA A 232 16.09 -6.82 -6.85
N ALA A 233 17.28 -7.22 -6.41
CA ALA A 233 18.51 -7.14 -7.20
C ALA A 233 18.47 -8.06 -8.42
N GLU A 234 18.02 -9.30 -8.25
CA GLU A 234 17.84 -10.26 -9.34
C GLU A 234 16.81 -9.78 -10.37
N TRP A 235 15.70 -9.21 -9.91
CA TRP A 235 14.69 -8.64 -10.79
C TRP A 235 15.30 -7.49 -11.59
N GLN A 236 15.99 -6.56 -10.95
CA GLN A 236 16.64 -5.44 -11.63
C GLN A 236 17.61 -5.92 -12.71
N LEU A 237 18.50 -6.89 -12.37
CA LEU A 237 19.45 -7.45 -13.33
C LEU A 237 18.75 -8.07 -14.55
N ARG A 238 17.64 -8.80 -14.37
CA ARG A 238 16.88 -9.37 -15.48
C ARG A 238 16.28 -8.28 -16.38
N VAL A 239 15.77 -7.19 -15.78
CA VAL A 239 15.23 -6.06 -16.54
C VAL A 239 16.34 -5.32 -17.28
N ASP A 240 17.48 -5.05 -16.62
CA ASP A 240 18.67 -4.44 -17.25
C ASP A 240 19.10 -5.22 -18.50
N GLN A 241 19.16 -6.57 -18.40
CA GLN A 241 19.51 -7.45 -19.53
C GLN A 241 18.47 -7.38 -20.67
N ALA A 242 17.19 -7.33 -20.35
CA ALA A 242 16.13 -7.24 -21.33
C ALA A 242 16.15 -5.88 -22.05
N VAL A 243 16.36 -4.80 -21.32
CA VAL A 243 16.46 -3.43 -21.85
C VAL A 243 17.70 -3.26 -22.74
N ALA A 244 18.85 -3.84 -22.35
CA ALA A 244 20.10 -3.74 -23.10
C ALA A 244 20.02 -4.38 -24.52
N GLY A 245 19.03 -5.24 -24.75
CA GLY A 245 18.78 -5.85 -26.07
C GLY A 245 18.09 -4.94 -27.08
N ASP A 246 17.60 -3.76 -26.66
CA ASP A 246 16.86 -2.81 -27.49
C ASP A 246 17.39 -1.38 -27.23
N GLU A 247 17.99 -0.78 -28.27
CA GLU A 247 18.63 0.53 -28.18
C GLU A 247 17.60 1.66 -27.93
N GLU A 248 16.39 1.57 -28.52
CA GLU A 248 15.33 2.55 -28.34
C GLU A 248 14.80 2.55 -26.89
N VAL A 249 14.60 1.34 -26.32
CA VAL A 249 14.17 1.17 -24.94
C VAL A 249 15.27 1.64 -23.98
N THR A 250 16.55 1.33 -24.27
CA THR A 250 17.68 1.79 -23.49
C THR A 250 17.75 3.32 -23.42
N GLU A 251 17.63 4.00 -24.56
CA GLU A 251 17.64 5.45 -24.60
C GLU A 251 16.43 6.06 -23.90
N HIS A 252 15.27 5.40 -23.99
CA HIS A 252 14.09 5.80 -23.26
C HIS A 252 14.29 5.72 -21.73
N VAL A 253 14.84 4.62 -21.23
CA VAL A 253 15.14 4.44 -19.79
C VAL A 253 16.15 5.51 -19.31
N ARG A 254 17.20 5.80 -20.07
CA ARG A 254 18.14 6.89 -19.74
C ARG A 254 17.49 8.26 -19.60
N ARG A 255 16.49 8.55 -20.45
CA ARG A 255 15.71 9.80 -20.33
C ARG A 255 14.89 9.84 -19.03
N LEU A 256 14.27 8.73 -18.66
CA LEU A 256 13.54 8.61 -17.39
C LEU A 256 14.48 8.77 -16.17
N GLU A 257 15.63 8.12 -16.21
CA GLU A 257 16.67 8.29 -15.17
C GLU A 257 17.06 9.75 -15.00
N SER A 258 17.36 10.42 -16.10
CA SER A 258 17.73 11.84 -16.08
C SER A 258 16.62 12.76 -15.56
N GLN A 259 15.36 12.38 -15.71
CA GLN A 259 14.22 13.12 -15.15
C GLN A 259 14.14 12.93 -13.62
N VAL A 260 14.27 11.69 -13.14
CA VAL A 260 14.25 11.38 -11.71
C VAL A 260 15.41 12.05 -11.01
N ASP A 261 16.64 11.89 -11.52
CA ASP A 261 17.85 12.46 -10.94
C ASP A 261 17.74 14.00 -10.82
N ARG A 262 17.21 14.66 -11.84
CA ARG A 262 16.96 16.12 -11.79
C ARG A 262 15.89 16.53 -10.78
N SER A 263 14.85 15.70 -10.61
CA SER A 263 13.80 15.98 -9.63
C SER A 263 14.32 15.83 -8.19
N GLU A 264 15.21 14.86 -7.95
CA GLU A 264 15.87 14.69 -6.65
C GLU A 264 16.85 15.83 -6.36
N ASP A 265 17.59 16.31 -7.35
CA ASP A 265 18.51 17.46 -7.21
C ASP A 265 17.79 18.78 -6.92
N LEU A 266 16.53 18.92 -7.33
CA LEU A 266 15.69 20.09 -7.06
C LEU A 266 15.01 20.04 -5.68
N MET A 267 15.00 18.88 -5.02
CA MET A 267 14.52 18.80 -3.64
C MET A 267 15.59 19.38 -2.69
N PRO A 268 15.21 20.33 -1.81
CA PRO A 268 16.15 20.86 -0.82
C PRO A 268 16.72 19.71 0.01
N ARG A 269 18.03 19.60 0.08
CA ARG A 269 18.69 18.62 0.96
C ARG A 269 18.48 19.05 2.41
N GLY A 270 18.48 18.09 3.33
CA GLY A 270 18.31 18.39 4.76
C GLY A 270 19.30 19.44 5.26
N ASP A 271 20.52 19.47 4.71
CA ASP A 271 21.56 20.46 5.03
C ASP A 271 21.20 21.87 4.50
N ASP A 272 20.56 21.96 3.34
CA ASP A 272 20.10 23.24 2.77
C ASP A 272 18.94 23.82 3.59
N LEU A 273 17.99 22.97 4.01
CA LEU A 273 16.88 23.35 4.90
C LEU A 273 17.40 23.78 6.29
N ALA A 274 18.40 23.09 6.82
CA ALA A 274 19.02 23.47 8.08
C ALA A 274 19.72 24.83 7.96
N ALA A 275 20.44 25.06 6.88
CA ALA A 275 21.11 26.34 6.61
C ALA A 275 20.10 27.49 6.41
N GLU A 276 18.99 27.23 5.74
CA GLU A 276 17.91 28.20 5.53
C GLU A 276 17.21 28.56 6.85
N LEU A 277 16.92 27.52 7.68
CA LEU A 277 16.37 27.71 9.03
C LEU A 277 17.32 28.52 9.93
N GLU A 278 18.61 28.19 9.93
CA GLU A 278 19.62 28.97 10.68
C GLU A 278 19.75 30.43 10.20
N ALA A 279 19.62 30.66 8.89
CA ALA A 279 19.61 32.00 8.33
C ALA A 279 18.36 32.76 8.75
N PHE A 280 17.18 32.12 8.72
CA PHE A 280 15.92 32.70 9.17
C PHE A 280 15.95 33.09 10.67
N LEU A 281 16.43 32.17 11.51
CA LEU A 281 16.52 32.40 12.95
C LEU A 281 17.50 33.59 13.26
N ARG A 282 18.63 33.67 12.57
CA ARG A 282 19.54 34.79 12.68
C ARG A 282 18.92 36.14 12.27
N ASP A 283 18.11 36.15 11.23
CA ASP A 283 17.40 37.37 10.78
C ASP A 283 16.31 37.78 11.78
N GLN A 284 15.63 36.83 12.41
CA GLN A 284 14.67 37.10 13.50
C GLN A 284 15.37 37.71 14.74
N ASP A 285 16.48 37.14 15.17
CA ASP A 285 17.26 37.66 16.32
C ASP A 285 17.78 39.10 16.08
N GLN A 286 18.19 39.40 14.84
CA GLN A 286 18.59 40.74 14.45
C GLN A 286 17.46 41.76 14.45
N ARG A 287 16.24 41.35 14.05
CA ARG A 287 15.05 42.22 14.10
C ARG A 287 14.61 42.50 15.53
N HIS A 288 14.62 41.49 16.41
CA HIS A 288 14.30 41.67 17.84
C HIS A 288 15.32 42.58 18.55
N SER A 289 16.62 42.47 18.19
CA SER A 289 17.66 43.29 18.77
C SER A 289 17.68 44.74 18.24
N ALA A 290 16.93 45.05 17.19
CA ALA A 290 16.83 46.40 16.61
C ALA A 290 15.56 47.16 17.09
N GLU A 291 14.65 46.48 17.80
CA GLU A 291 13.41 47.06 18.37
C GLU A 291 13.56 47.39 19.88
N ASP A 292 14.66 46.98 20.54
CA ASP A 292 15.05 47.39 21.89
C ASP A 292 16.10 48.52 21.84
#